data_f6f0c91b22400c4da531e6c93d7b0aad
#
_entry.id   f6f0c91b22400c4da531e6c93d7b0aad
#
_cell.length_a   1.000
_cell.length_b   1.000
_cell.length_c   1.000
_cell.angle_alpha   90.00
_cell.angle_beta   90.00
_cell.angle_gamma   90.00
#
_symmetry.space_group_name_H-M   'P 1'
#
loop_
_entity.id
_entity.type
_entity.pdbx_description
1 polymer ?
#
loop_
_entity_poly.entity_id
_entity_poly.type
_entity_poly.pdbx_seq_one_letter_code
_entity_poly.pdbx_strand_id
1 'polypeptide(L)'
;MKAFQVLFMLLLTAAAADGQSFHPGKCPQPPVQEDFNVTRYMGTWYEIEKLPAVFERGKCNQATYSLLADGTVKVHNSELVLNGKINSIEGVAKVKNSSQPAILAVSFFKGVPDSPYWVLDTDYQSYSLVYSCSDVFGLFHVDYAWILARTRVLTEDVISQLHDEMASAGVNLNRLTVSNQTGCDQTTAYDFPISGTRWHPEKNTFEWGRPYIPHSPSAVKTTFYVAELSVNEGPPQTLVLVA
;
A
#
# COMPACT_ATOMS: atom_id res chain seq x y z
N MET A 1 -20.47 30.43 1.17
CA MET A 1 -19.89 30.01 2.46
C MET A 1 -20.70 28.87 3.10
N LYS A 2 -22.02 28.99 3.33
CA LYS A 2 -22.81 27.93 4.02
C LYS A 2 -22.82 26.58 3.29
N ALA A 3 -22.97 26.57 1.96
CA ALA A 3 -22.98 25.33 1.16
C ALA A 3 -21.61 24.60 1.21
N PHE A 4 -20.51 25.34 1.20
CA PHE A 4 -19.16 24.79 1.32
C PHE A 4 -18.93 24.17 2.71
N GLN A 5 -19.39 24.83 3.77
CA GLN A 5 -19.30 24.31 5.12
C GLN A 5 -20.11 23.02 5.29
N VAL A 6 -21.32 22.96 4.72
CA VAL A 6 -22.16 21.75 4.78
C VAL A 6 -21.51 20.61 3.98
N LEU A 7 -21.01 20.88 2.77
CA LEU A 7 -20.31 19.87 1.96
C LEU A 7 -19.04 19.37 2.66
N PHE A 8 -18.27 20.26 3.25
CA PHE A 8 -17.06 19.92 4.00
C PHE A 8 -17.39 19.08 5.24
N MET A 9 -18.45 19.42 5.98
CA MET A 9 -18.93 18.62 7.12
C MET A 9 -19.44 17.24 6.68
N LEU A 10 -20.14 17.15 5.56
CA LEU A 10 -20.60 15.87 5.00
C LEU A 10 -19.42 14.99 4.56
N LEU A 11 -18.38 15.56 3.96
CA LEU A 11 -17.15 14.84 3.60
C LEU A 11 -16.39 14.35 4.84
N LEU A 12 -16.31 15.16 5.90
CA LEU A 12 -15.69 14.76 7.17
C LEU A 12 -16.46 13.62 7.84
N THR A 13 -17.80 13.67 7.81
CA THR A 13 -18.63 12.61 8.41
C THR A 13 -18.55 11.30 7.60
N ALA A 14 -18.48 11.37 6.28
CA ALA A 14 -18.29 10.20 5.43
C ALA A 14 -16.92 9.53 5.67
N ALA A 15 -15.84 10.33 5.72
CA ALA A 15 -14.50 9.82 6.02
C ALA A 15 -14.40 9.18 7.42
N ALA A 16 -15.09 9.74 8.42
CA ALA A 16 -15.15 9.17 9.76
C ALA A 16 -15.98 7.87 9.84
N ALA A 17 -17.00 7.71 8.98
CA ALA A 17 -17.82 6.51 8.93
C ALA A 17 -17.08 5.29 8.37
N ASP A 18 -16.10 5.51 7.48
CA ASP A 18 -15.33 4.44 6.83
C ASP A 18 -14.08 4.00 7.63
N GLY A 19 -13.90 4.48 8.85
CA GLY A 19 -12.85 4.01 9.76
C GLY A 19 -11.44 4.56 9.50
N GLN A 20 -11.24 5.51 8.57
CA GLN A 20 -9.94 6.16 8.35
C GLN A 20 -9.47 6.93 9.57
N SER A 21 -8.14 6.93 9.80
CA SER A 21 -7.49 7.74 10.82
C SER A 21 -7.37 9.19 10.34
N PHE A 22 -8.30 10.04 10.77
CA PHE A 22 -8.31 11.47 10.46
C PHE A 22 -7.93 12.26 11.70
N HIS A 23 -6.84 13.02 11.63
CA HIS A 23 -6.27 13.71 12.78
C HIS A 23 -6.13 15.23 12.53
N PRO A 24 -6.29 16.08 13.54
CA PRO A 24 -5.98 17.51 13.41
C PRO A 24 -4.47 17.73 13.33
N GLY A 25 -4.08 18.79 12.61
CA GLY A 25 -2.68 19.17 12.43
C GLY A 25 -2.02 18.55 11.23
N LYS A 26 -0.73 18.81 11.07
CA LYS A 26 0.11 18.29 9.98
C LYS A 26 0.59 16.88 10.27
N CYS A 27 1.03 16.20 9.22
CA CYS A 27 1.69 14.88 9.34
C CYS A 27 2.87 14.93 10.30
N PRO A 28 2.97 13.99 11.25
CA PRO A 28 4.19 13.77 12.02
C PRO A 28 5.36 13.42 11.09
N GLN A 29 6.58 13.61 11.58
CA GLN A 29 7.81 13.31 10.87
C GLN A 29 8.63 12.31 11.71
N PRO A 30 8.17 11.04 11.83
CA PRO A 30 8.91 10.04 12.59
C PRO A 30 10.27 9.75 11.92
N PRO A 31 11.25 9.29 12.69
CA PRO A 31 12.49 8.78 12.12
C PRO A 31 12.19 7.61 11.17
N VAL A 32 13.00 7.47 10.13
CA VAL A 32 12.91 6.39 9.15
C VAL A 32 14.16 5.52 9.22
N GLN A 33 14.08 4.32 8.68
CA GLN A 33 15.20 3.37 8.62
C GLN A 33 16.45 4.03 8.06
N GLU A 34 17.49 4.09 8.85
CA GLU A 34 18.80 4.54 8.41
C GLU A 34 19.42 3.53 7.44
N ASP A 35 20.25 4.01 6.51
CA ASP A 35 20.96 3.18 5.51
C ASP A 35 20.05 2.18 4.78
N PHE A 36 18.81 2.58 4.49
CA PHE A 36 17.83 1.72 3.87
C PHE A 36 18.28 1.20 2.50
N ASN A 37 18.32 -0.11 2.36
CA ASN A 37 18.72 -0.79 1.14
C ASN A 37 17.50 -1.28 0.35
N VAL A 38 17.13 -0.54 -0.71
CA VAL A 38 15.99 -0.85 -1.58
C VAL A 38 16.07 -2.28 -2.13
N THR A 39 17.26 -2.74 -2.55
CA THR A 39 17.42 -4.08 -3.14
C THR A 39 17.13 -5.19 -2.14
N ARG A 40 17.55 -5.02 -0.88
CA ARG A 40 17.26 -6.00 0.19
C ARG A 40 15.77 -6.05 0.55
N TYR A 41 15.06 -4.95 0.31
CA TYR A 41 13.64 -4.82 0.63
C TYR A 41 12.72 -5.54 -0.37
N MET A 42 13.22 -5.88 -1.56
CA MET A 42 12.45 -6.54 -2.62
C MET A 42 11.88 -7.89 -2.20
N GLY A 43 10.92 -8.40 -2.97
CA GLY A 43 10.21 -9.63 -2.73
C GLY A 43 8.86 -9.42 -2.06
N THR A 44 8.29 -10.48 -1.50
CA THR A 44 6.93 -10.47 -0.93
C THR A 44 6.96 -10.16 0.56
N TRP A 45 6.01 -9.35 0.98
CA TRP A 45 5.69 -8.99 2.35
C TRP A 45 4.21 -9.26 2.61
N TYR A 46 3.90 -9.93 3.71
CA TYR A 46 2.54 -10.21 4.17
C TYR A 46 2.12 -9.19 5.23
N GLU A 47 0.90 -8.70 5.14
CA GLU A 47 0.33 -7.77 6.12
C GLU A 47 -0.05 -8.53 7.39
N ILE A 48 0.51 -8.12 8.52
CA ILE A 48 0.23 -8.72 9.84
C ILE A 48 -0.79 -7.87 10.60
N GLU A 49 -0.54 -6.58 10.68
CA GLU A 49 -1.43 -5.60 11.28
C GLU A 49 -1.44 -4.30 10.50
N LYS A 50 -2.52 -3.53 10.62
CA LYS A 50 -2.63 -2.22 9.99
C LYS A 50 -3.57 -1.27 10.71
N LEU A 51 -3.44 0.03 10.46
CA LEU A 51 -4.54 0.96 10.63
C LEU A 51 -5.63 0.70 9.57
N PRO A 52 -6.92 0.98 9.89
CA PRO A 52 -8.00 0.80 8.92
C PRO A 52 -7.75 1.55 7.62
N ALA A 53 -7.87 0.82 6.50
CA ALA A 53 -7.70 1.35 5.15
C ALA A 53 -8.90 0.94 4.29
N VAL A 54 -9.66 1.92 3.79
CA VAL A 54 -10.91 1.67 3.04
C VAL A 54 -10.69 0.93 1.73
N PHE A 55 -9.47 0.96 1.21
CA PHE A 55 -9.07 0.29 -0.03
C PHE A 55 -8.62 -1.16 0.17
N GLU A 56 -8.51 -1.64 1.42
CA GLU A 56 -8.13 -3.01 1.77
C GLU A 56 -9.29 -3.69 2.52
N ARG A 57 -10.10 -4.43 1.80
CA ARG A 57 -11.37 -5.01 2.30
C ARG A 57 -11.34 -6.54 2.39
N GLY A 58 -10.30 -7.14 1.85
CA GLY A 58 -10.12 -8.59 1.82
C GLY A 58 -9.28 -9.11 2.97
N LYS A 59 -8.89 -10.38 2.84
CA LYS A 59 -7.90 -11.05 3.68
C LYS A 59 -6.70 -11.45 2.83
N CYS A 60 -5.67 -12.01 3.46
CA CYS A 60 -4.47 -12.45 2.76
C CYS A 60 -3.72 -11.32 2.05
N ASN A 61 -3.81 -10.11 2.60
CA ASN A 61 -3.17 -8.93 2.04
C ASN A 61 -1.66 -9.14 1.98
N GLN A 62 -1.09 -8.84 0.84
CA GLN A 62 0.35 -8.92 0.59
C GLN A 62 0.79 -7.91 -0.45
N ALA A 63 2.05 -7.49 -0.36
CA ALA A 63 2.72 -6.64 -1.32
C ALA A 63 3.96 -7.34 -1.86
N THR A 64 4.14 -7.31 -3.18
CA THR A 64 5.37 -7.81 -3.83
C THR A 64 6.07 -6.63 -4.51
N TYR A 65 7.34 -6.44 -4.14
CA TYR A 65 8.19 -5.38 -4.69
C TYR A 65 9.24 -5.97 -5.61
N SER A 66 9.45 -5.35 -6.78
CA SER A 66 10.43 -5.78 -7.78
C SER A 66 11.18 -4.58 -8.32
N LEU A 67 12.51 -4.63 -8.28
CA LEU A 67 13.35 -3.56 -8.82
C LEU A 67 13.28 -3.56 -10.35
N LEU A 68 13.01 -2.40 -10.94
CA LEU A 68 12.99 -2.20 -12.39
C LEU A 68 14.35 -1.71 -12.90
N ALA A 69 14.58 -1.85 -14.21
CA ALA A 69 15.85 -1.48 -14.84
C ALA A 69 16.20 0.01 -14.73
N ASP A 70 15.21 0.87 -14.55
CA ASP A 70 15.36 2.31 -14.37
C ASP A 70 15.61 2.72 -12.90
N GLY A 71 15.76 1.75 -11.99
CA GLY A 71 15.96 1.96 -10.56
C GLY A 71 14.68 2.26 -9.77
N THR A 72 13.51 2.27 -10.40
CA THR A 72 12.23 2.35 -9.70
C THR A 72 11.80 0.97 -9.22
N VAL A 73 10.78 0.92 -8.37
CA VAL A 73 10.27 -0.33 -7.79
C VAL A 73 8.84 -0.56 -8.26
N LYS A 74 8.59 -1.68 -8.94
CA LYS A 74 7.24 -2.16 -9.20
C LYS A 74 6.62 -2.61 -7.88
N VAL A 75 5.42 -2.14 -7.60
CA VAL A 75 4.60 -2.52 -6.45
C VAL A 75 3.42 -3.33 -6.96
N HIS A 76 3.20 -4.51 -6.40
CA HIS A 76 2.04 -5.34 -6.68
C HIS A 76 1.38 -5.71 -5.36
N ASN A 77 0.24 -5.08 -5.06
CA ASN A 77 -0.56 -5.38 -3.89
C ASN A 77 -1.70 -6.31 -4.28
N SER A 78 -2.01 -7.29 -3.44
CA SER A 78 -3.11 -8.22 -3.65
C SER A 78 -3.79 -8.62 -2.35
N GLU A 79 -5.08 -8.93 -2.45
CA GLU A 79 -5.93 -9.40 -1.37
C GLU A 79 -6.93 -10.45 -1.87
N LEU A 80 -7.40 -11.32 -0.99
CA LEU A 80 -8.47 -12.26 -1.28
C LEU A 80 -9.79 -11.70 -0.75
N VAL A 81 -10.69 -11.32 -1.66
CA VAL A 81 -11.99 -10.73 -1.31
C VAL A 81 -13.04 -11.81 -1.03
N LEU A 82 -14.17 -11.40 -0.40
CA LEU A 82 -15.21 -12.30 0.11
C LEU A 82 -15.79 -13.29 -0.92
N ASN A 83 -15.77 -12.94 -2.19
CA ASN A 83 -16.25 -13.84 -3.27
C ASN A 83 -15.21 -14.88 -3.73
N GLY A 84 -14.09 -15.01 -3.01
CA GLY A 84 -13.00 -15.92 -3.34
C GLY A 84 -12.11 -15.48 -4.51
N LYS A 85 -12.26 -14.26 -5.00
CA LYS A 85 -11.41 -13.70 -6.06
C LYS A 85 -10.23 -12.96 -5.47
N ILE A 86 -9.12 -12.94 -6.20
CA ILE A 86 -7.99 -12.08 -5.91
C ILE A 86 -8.26 -10.71 -6.54
N ASN A 87 -8.23 -9.69 -5.70
CA ASN A 87 -8.17 -8.29 -6.10
C ASN A 87 -6.72 -7.83 -6.04
N SER A 88 -6.24 -7.12 -7.06
CA SER A 88 -4.86 -6.65 -7.08
C SER A 88 -4.75 -5.30 -7.77
N ILE A 89 -3.71 -4.55 -7.37
CA ILE A 89 -3.35 -3.27 -7.97
C ILE A 89 -1.83 -3.21 -8.17
N GLU A 90 -1.42 -2.63 -9.29
CA GLU A 90 0.00 -2.38 -9.58
C GLU A 90 0.31 -0.88 -9.49
N GLY A 91 1.49 -0.58 -9.01
CA GLY A 91 2.01 0.77 -8.92
C GLY A 91 3.52 0.82 -9.09
N VAL A 92 4.06 2.01 -9.02
CA VAL A 92 5.51 2.25 -9.08
C VAL A 92 5.93 3.11 -7.91
N ALA A 93 6.89 2.62 -7.12
CA ALA A 93 7.51 3.39 -6.06
C ALA A 93 8.84 3.98 -6.51
N LYS A 94 9.14 5.20 -6.04
CA LYS A 94 10.37 5.93 -6.32
C LYS A 94 10.95 6.49 -5.04
N VAL A 95 12.25 6.36 -4.86
CA VAL A 95 12.98 7.07 -3.81
C VAL A 95 12.95 8.56 -4.14
N LYS A 96 12.45 9.38 -3.23
CA LYS A 96 12.36 10.84 -3.42
C LYS A 96 13.68 11.56 -3.18
N ASN A 97 14.46 11.08 -2.22
CA ASN A 97 15.72 11.67 -1.84
C ASN A 97 16.75 10.56 -1.57
N SER A 98 17.83 10.54 -2.31
CA SER A 98 18.90 9.53 -2.17
C SER A 98 19.58 9.56 -0.80
N SER A 99 19.54 10.68 -0.07
CA SER A 99 20.05 10.77 1.31
C SER A 99 19.10 10.15 2.34
N GLN A 100 17.84 9.90 1.98
CA GLN A 100 16.82 9.26 2.82
C GLN A 100 16.05 8.20 2.01
N PRO A 101 16.70 7.12 1.60
CA PRO A 101 16.12 6.14 0.66
C PRO A 101 14.92 5.37 1.23
N ALA A 102 14.69 5.40 2.54
CA ALA A 102 13.51 4.84 3.20
C ALA A 102 12.23 5.66 2.98
N ILE A 103 12.35 6.89 2.44
CA ILE A 103 11.22 7.74 2.06
C ILE A 103 10.95 7.56 0.57
N LEU A 104 9.91 6.77 0.26
CA LEU A 104 9.47 6.52 -1.10
C LEU A 104 8.15 7.24 -1.36
N ALA A 105 7.82 7.35 -2.64
CA ALA A 105 6.52 7.78 -3.10
C ALA A 105 5.97 6.75 -4.09
N VAL A 106 4.73 6.31 -3.87
CA VAL A 106 4.07 5.27 -4.66
C VAL A 106 2.99 5.90 -5.53
N SER A 107 3.07 5.65 -6.83
CA SER A 107 2.07 6.06 -7.83
C SER A 107 1.29 4.83 -8.30
N PHE A 108 -0.02 4.82 -8.08
CA PHE A 108 -0.91 3.77 -8.57
C PHE A 108 -1.71 4.20 -9.80
N PHE A 109 -1.98 5.49 -9.95
CA PHE A 109 -2.83 6.01 -11.02
C PHE A 109 -2.19 7.22 -11.69
N LYS A 110 -2.25 7.26 -13.02
CA LYS A 110 -1.76 8.42 -13.78
C LYS A 110 -2.61 9.64 -13.48
N GLY A 111 -1.96 10.75 -13.12
CA GLY A 111 -2.63 12.02 -12.83
C GLY A 111 -3.15 12.16 -11.39
N VAL A 112 -2.90 11.17 -10.55
CA VAL A 112 -3.15 11.21 -9.11
C VAL A 112 -1.83 11.48 -8.38
N PRO A 113 -1.81 12.31 -7.32
CA PRO A 113 -0.61 12.51 -6.52
C PRO A 113 -0.06 11.20 -5.97
N ASP A 114 1.26 11.11 -5.90
CA ASP A 114 1.94 9.97 -5.28
C ASP A 114 1.59 9.88 -3.79
N SER A 115 1.40 8.66 -3.30
CA SER A 115 1.22 8.38 -1.87
C SER A 115 2.58 8.26 -1.18
N PRO A 116 2.79 8.90 -0.02
CA PRO A 116 3.97 8.68 0.79
C PRO A 116 4.07 7.21 1.23
N TYR A 117 5.29 6.69 1.31
CA TYR A 117 5.59 5.35 1.82
C TYR A 117 6.93 5.41 2.55
N TRP A 118 6.87 5.39 3.87
CA TRP A 118 8.03 5.54 4.73
C TRP A 118 8.31 4.24 5.48
N VAL A 119 9.47 3.66 5.26
CA VAL A 119 9.92 2.52 6.03
C VAL A 119 10.52 3.06 7.32
N LEU A 120 9.83 2.86 8.45
CA LEU A 120 10.30 3.34 9.75
C LEU A 120 11.39 2.42 10.28
N ASP A 121 11.15 1.10 10.21
CA ASP A 121 12.12 0.09 10.62
C ASP A 121 11.98 -1.20 9.80
N THR A 122 13.07 -1.94 9.60
CA THR A 122 13.08 -3.27 8.98
C THR A 122 14.40 -3.99 9.19
N ASP A 123 14.32 -5.29 9.49
CA ASP A 123 15.49 -6.19 9.42
C ASP A 123 15.67 -6.80 8.02
N TYR A 124 14.75 -6.54 7.06
CA TYR A 124 14.65 -7.08 5.69
C TYR A 124 14.31 -8.57 5.60
N GLN A 125 14.42 -9.33 6.68
CA GLN A 125 14.33 -10.81 6.70
C GLN A 125 13.07 -11.32 7.40
N SER A 126 12.57 -10.57 8.37
CA SER A 126 11.42 -10.97 9.19
C SER A 126 10.29 -9.96 9.09
N TYR A 127 10.57 -8.68 9.33
CA TYR A 127 9.55 -7.65 9.47
C TYR A 127 9.89 -6.34 8.76
N SER A 128 8.86 -5.54 8.54
CA SER A 128 8.96 -4.12 8.17
C SER A 128 7.82 -3.33 8.80
N LEU A 129 8.16 -2.19 9.39
CA LEU A 129 7.23 -1.19 9.89
C LEU A 129 7.10 -0.07 8.87
N VAL A 130 5.90 0.15 8.38
CA VAL A 130 5.61 1.13 7.31
C VAL A 130 4.62 2.16 7.80
N TYR A 131 4.85 3.41 7.44
CA TYR A 131 3.98 4.54 7.72
C TYR A 131 3.73 5.36 6.47
N SER A 132 2.52 5.87 6.34
CA SER A 132 2.12 6.78 5.27
C SER A 132 1.26 7.88 5.85
N CYS A 133 1.53 9.12 5.49
CA CYS A 133 0.74 10.24 5.96
C CYS A 133 0.57 11.29 4.86
N SER A 134 -0.65 11.77 4.71
CA SER A 134 -0.99 12.83 3.76
C SER A 134 -1.64 14.00 4.45
N ASP A 135 -1.08 15.19 4.26
CA ASP A 135 -1.65 16.45 4.75
C ASP A 135 -2.90 16.83 3.97
N VAL A 136 -3.92 17.26 4.68
CA VAL A 136 -5.17 17.78 4.12
C VAL A 136 -5.28 19.26 4.47
N PHE A 137 -5.03 20.11 3.48
CA PHE A 137 -5.07 21.59 3.59
C PHE A 137 -4.20 22.18 4.74
N GLY A 138 -3.21 21.43 5.25
CA GLY A 138 -2.36 21.86 6.37
C GLY A 138 -3.08 21.97 7.70
N LEU A 139 -4.34 21.58 7.79
CA LEU A 139 -5.19 21.63 8.97
C LEU A 139 -5.41 20.26 9.61
N PHE A 140 -5.42 19.24 8.78
CA PHE A 140 -5.64 17.84 9.14
C PHE A 140 -4.66 16.96 8.41
N HIS A 141 -4.54 15.70 8.84
CA HIS A 141 -3.85 14.67 8.10
C HIS A 141 -4.61 13.34 8.18
N VAL A 142 -4.34 12.50 7.21
CA VAL A 142 -4.79 11.10 7.17
C VAL A 142 -3.55 10.24 7.18
N ASP A 143 -3.51 9.26 8.06
CA ASP A 143 -2.40 8.34 8.18
C ASP A 143 -2.82 6.88 8.01
N TYR A 144 -1.84 6.09 7.61
CA TYR A 144 -1.88 4.65 7.51
C TYR A 144 -0.60 4.08 8.10
N ALA A 145 -0.68 2.91 8.67
CA ALA A 145 0.47 2.21 9.18
C ALA A 145 0.27 0.70 8.99
N TRP A 146 1.37 0.00 8.71
CA TRP A 146 1.35 -1.45 8.49
C TRP A 146 2.54 -2.09 9.22
N ILE A 147 2.28 -3.22 9.87
CA ILE A 147 3.29 -4.20 10.23
C ILE A 147 3.26 -5.27 9.14
N LEU A 148 4.37 -5.38 8.42
CA LEU A 148 4.57 -6.36 7.36
C LEU A 148 5.58 -7.43 7.81
N ALA A 149 5.44 -8.65 7.28
CA ALA A 149 6.40 -9.72 7.57
C ALA A 149 6.72 -10.56 6.33
N ARG A 150 7.87 -11.25 6.36
CA ARG A 150 8.25 -12.22 5.30
C ARG A 150 7.49 -13.53 5.39
N THR A 151 6.80 -13.77 6.49
CA THR A 151 5.93 -14.92 6.73
C THR A 151 4.55 -14.44 7.13
N ARG A 152 3.53 -15.29 7.01
CA ARG A 152 2.14 -14.93 7.36
C ARG A 152 1.88 -14.84 8.88
N VAL A 153 2.89 -15.09 9.66
CA VAL A 153 2.86 -15.03 11.13
C VAL A 153 4.13 -14.35 11.61
N LEU A 154 3.99 -13.49 12.61
CA LEU A 154 5.09 -12.84 13.30
C LEU A 154 4.99 -13.17 14.80
N THR A 155 6.12 -13.21 15.51
CA THR A 155 6.13 -13.51 16.94
C THR A 155 5.62 -12.33 17.75
N GLU A 156 4.97 -12.61 18.87
CA GLU A 156 4.40 -11.58 19.77
C GLU A 156 5.47 -10.60 20.28
N ASP A 157 6.70 -11.09 20.54
CA ASP A 157 7.80 -10.23 21.00
C ASP A 157 8.15 -9.16 19.97
N VAL A 158 8.21 -9.55 18.67
CA VAL A 158 8.50 -8.61 17.58
C VAL A 158 7.31 -7.65 17.38
N ILE A 159 6.07 -8.16 17.44
CA ILE A 159 4.86 -7.31 17.34
C ILE A 159 4.86 -6.27 18.45
N SER A 160 5.17 -6.67 19.70
CA SER A 160 5.23 -5.75 20.84
C SER A 160 6.28 -4.66 20.66
N GLN A 161 7.48 -5.01 20.18
CA GLN A 161 8.51 -4.03 19.85
C GLN A 161 8.02 -3.03 18.79
N LEU A 162 7.41 -3.51 17.72
CA LEU A 162 6.91 -2.67 16.64
C LEU A 162 5.73 -1.78 17.07
N HIS A 163 4.92 -2.24 18.02
CA HIS A 163 3.89 -1.40 18.66
C HIS A 163 4.51 -0.23 19.42
N ASP A 164 5.59 -0.45 20.18
CA ASP A 164 6.29 0.63 20.89
C ASP A 164 6.86 1.67 19.90
N GLU A 165 7.39 1.22 18.78
CA GLU A 165 7.89 2.10 17.72
C GLU A 165 6.76 2.89 17.05
N MET A 166 5.63 2.24 16.73
CA MET A 166 4.42 2.89 16.20
C MET A 166 3.91 3.97 17.16
N ALA A 167 3.82 3.65 18.46
CA ALA A 167 3.40 4.60 19.48
C ALA A 167 4.34 5.82 19.52
N SER A 168 5.65 5.59 19.43
CA SER A 168 6.66 6.64 19.38
C SER A 168 6.54 7.52 18.13
N ALA A 169 6.08 6.94 17.02
CA ALA A 169 5.77 7.64 15.77
C ALA A 169 4.43 8.41 15.81
N GLY A 170 3.66 8.31 16.92
CA GLY A 170 2.37 8.96 17.09
C GLY A 170 1.18 8.18 16.57
N VAL A 171 1.35 6.92 16.18
CA VAL A 171 0.27 6.05 15.70
C VAL A 171 -0.65 5.64 16.86
N ASN A 172 -1.95 5.74 16.66
CA ASN A 172 -2.93 5.30 17.66
C ASN A 172 -3.13 3.79 17.61
N LEU A 173 -2.44 3.06 18.48
CA LEU A 173 -2.48 1.59 18.57
C LEU A 173 -3.89 1.02 18.80
N ASN A 174 -4.78 1.75 19.48
CA ASN A 174 -6.16 1.29 19.73
C ASN A 174 -6.98 1.11 18.43
N ARG A 175 -6.48 1.59 17.32
CA ARG A 175 -7.09 1.46 16.00
C ARG A 175 -6.46 0.39 15.12
N LEU A 176 -5.36 -0.22 15.55
CA LEU A 176 -4.75 -1.32 14.82
C LEU A 176 -5.73 -2.50 14.69
N THR A 177 -5.69 -3.13 13.55
CA THR A 177 -6.46 -4.34 13.24
C THR A 177 -5.53 -5.43 12.77
N VAL A 178 -5.72 -6.63 13.28
CA VAL A 178 -4.99 -7.84 12.84
C VAL A 178 -5.50 -8.27 11.48
N SER A 179 -4.61 -8.44 10.52
CA SER A 179 -4.93 -8.88 9.18
C SER A 179 -5.08 -10.41 9.13
N ASN A 180 -6.18 -10.86 8.56
CA ASN A 180 -6.45 -12.29 8.46
C ASN A 180 -5.58 -12.94 7.39
N GLN A 181 -4.59 -13.75 7.82
CA GLN A 181 -3.66 -14.49 6.96
C GLN A 181 -3.97 -16.00 6.93
N THR A 182 -5.21 -16.43 7.22
CA THR A 182 -5.60 -17.85 7.23
C THR A 182 -6.26 -18.28 5.92
N GLY A 183 -5.94 -19.50 5.44
CA GLY A 183 -6.49 -20.04 4.20
C GLY A 183 -6.13 -19.22 2.96
N CYS A 184 -4.86 -18.82 2.87
CA CYS A 184 -4.35 -17.94 1.83
C CYS A 184 -3.63 -18.68 0.68
N ASP A 185 -3.73 -19.98 0.60
CA ASP A 185 -2.96 -20.80 -0.36
C ASP A 185 -3.23 -20.43 -1.82
N GLN A 186 -4.41 -19.88 -2.11
CA GLN A 186 -4.76 -19.43 -3.46
C GLN A 186 -4.08 -18.13 -3.87
N THR A 187 -3.56 -17.34 -2.92
CA THR A 187 -2.89 -16.07 -3.25
C THR A 187 -1.46 -16.27 -3.73
N THR A 188 -0.85 -17.40 -3.42
CA THR A 188 0.51 -17.77 -3.87
C THR A 188 0.54 -18.32 -5.29
N ALA A 189 -0.59 -18.77 -5.84
CA ALA A 189 -0.67 -19.35 -7.19
C ALA A 189 -0.49 -18.31 -8.33
N TYR A 190 -0.42 -17.03 -8.00
CA TYR A 190 -0.13 -15.93 -8.95
C TYR A 190 1.30 -15.38 -8.83
N ASP A 191 2.18 -16.03 -8.08
CA ASP A 191 3.62 -15.83 -8.26
C ASP A 191 3.95 -16.24 -9.69
N PHE A 192 4.03 -15.23 -10.56
CA PHE A 192 4.40 -15.24 -11.96
C PHE A 192 4.65 -16.63 -12.54
N PRO A 193 3.98 -17.03 -13.60
CA PRO A 193 4.61 -17.96 -14.50
C PRO A 193 5.85 -17.22 -15.03
N ILE A 194 7.03 -17.54 -14.50
CA ILE A 194 8.28 -17.30 -15.19
C ILE A 194 8.00 -17.72 -16.64
N SER A 195 8.00 -16.74 -17.51
CA SER A 195 7.79 -16.79 -18.94
C SER A 195 7.75 -18.23 -19.47
N GLY A 196 6.61 -18.63 -20.03
CA GLY A 196 6.40 -19.97 -20.61
C GLY A 196 7.33 -20.29 -21.74
N THR A 197 8.60 -20.48 -21.44
CA THR A 197 9.54 -21.17 -22.30
C THR A 197 9.54 -22.61 -21.85
N ARG A 198 8.84 -23.46 -22.59
CA ARG A 198 8.97 -24.91 -22.44
C ARG A 198 10.22 -25.34 -23.19
N TRP A 199 11.20 -25.83 -22.44
CA TRP A 199 12.39 -26.46 -23.03
C TRP A 199 11.99 -27.83 -23.61
N HIS A 200 12.27 -28.06 -24.90
CA HIS A 200 12.12 -29.34 -25.57
C HIS A 200 13.52 -29.95 -25.75
N PRO A 201 13.93 -30.88 -24.89
CA PRO A 201 15.26 -31.48 -24.96
C PRO A 201 15.51 -32.23 -26.26
N GLU A 202 14.47 -32.82 -26.84
CA GLU A 202 14.53 -33.57 -28.12
C GLU A 202 14.79 -32.67 -29.34
N LYS A 203 14.46 -31.37 -29.26
CA LYS A 203 14.64 -30.41 -30.36
C LYS A 203 15.71 -29.37 -30.10
N ASN A 204 16.28 -29.34 -28.88
CA ASN A 204 17.21 -28.32 -28.41
C ASN A 204 16.71 -26.88 -28.69
N THR A 205 15.41 -26.66 -28.49
CA THR A 205 14.73 -25.37 -28.74
C THR A 205 13.79 -25.00 -27.61
N PHE A 206 13.63 -23.67 -27.42
CA PHE A 206 12.62 -23.09 -26.54
C PHE A 206 11.40 -22.67 -27.38
N GLU A 207 10.22 -23.10 -26.98
CA GLU A 207 8.96 -22.70 -27.61
C GLU A 207 8.26 -21.67 -26.71
N TRP A 208 7.94 -20.50 -27.29
CA TRP A 208 7.17 -19.46 -26.61
C TRP A 208 5.70 -19.87 -26.63
N GLY A 209 5.14 -20.20 -25.48
CA GLY A 209 3.70 -20.38 -25.31
C GLY A 209 2.98 -19.07 -25.64
N ARG A 210 1.94 -19.12 -26.46
CA ARG A 210 1.07 -17.98 -26.70
C ARG A 210 0.48 -17.54 -25.34
N PRO A 211 0.41 -16.22 -25.06
CA PRO A 211 -0.24 -15.75 -23.84
C PRO A 211 -1.70 -16.23 -23.84
N TYR A 212 -2.10 -16.95 -22.82
CA TYR A 212 -3.50 -17.26 -22.57
C TYR A 212 -4.21 -15.94 -22.22
N ILE A 213 -5.09 -15.49 -23.09
CA ILE A 213 -5.99 -14.37 -22.83
C ILE A 213 -7.28 -14.99 -22.26
N PRO A 214 -7.51 -14.90 -20.92
CA PRO A 214 -8.79 -15.32 -20.39
C PRO A 214 -9.86 -14.34 -20.87
N HIS A 215 -10.92 -14.88 -21.49
CA HIS A 215 -12.11 -14.10 -21.76
C HIS A 215 -12.66 -13.56 -20.45
N SER A 216 -12.63 -12.24 -20.32
CA SER A 216 -13.06 -11.47 -19.17
C SER A 216 -14.54 -11.68 -18.85
N PRO A 217 -14.92 -11.99 -17.59
CA PRO A 217 -16.22 -11.61 -17.09
C PRO A 217 -16.08 -10.35 -16.25
N SER A 218 -16.79 -9.32 -16.70
CA SER A 218 -17.25 -8.13 -15.97
C SER A 218 -16.33 -7.57 -14.88
N ALA A 219 -15.62 -6.51 -15.26
CA ALA A 219 -15.01 -5.58 -14.32
C ALA A 219 -16.06 -5.01 -13.36
N VAL A 220 -15.89 -5.23 -12.07
CA VAL A 220 -16.55 -4.43 -11.05
C VAL A 220 -15.98 -3.02 -11.17
N LYS A 221 -16.79 -2.09 -11.62
CA LYS A 221 -16.43 -0.67 -11.66
C LYS A 221 -16.34 -0.17 -10.21
N THR A 222 -15.13 -0.05 -9.70
CA THR A 222 -14.88 0.78 -8.53
C THR A 222 -14.95 2.22 -9.01
N THR A 223 -15.92 2.98 -8.54
CA THR A 223 -16.08 4.38 -8.91
C THR A 223 -15.16 5.21 -8.01
N PHE A 224 -14.15 5.82 -8.61
CA PHE A 224 -13.28 6.78 -7.93
C PHE A 224 -13.90 8.17 -8.07
N TYR A 225 -14.06 8.86 -6.96
CA TYR A 225 -14.42 10.27 -6.96
C TYR A 225 -13.16 11.11 -6.76
N VAL A 226 -12.79 11.85 -7.80
CA VAL A 226 -11.72 12.85 -7.71
C VAL A 226 -12.42 14.20 -7.53
N ALA A 227 -12.23 14.83 -6.39
CA ALA A 227 -12.67 16.20 -6.17
C ALA A 227 -11.46 17.13 -6.34
N GLU A 228 -11.42 17.90 -7.41
CA GLU A 228 -10.50 19.02 -7.56
C GLU A 228 -11.07 20.23 -6.83
N LEU A 229 -10.36 20.70 -5.83
CA LEU A 229 -10.65 21.97 -5.17
C LEU A 229 -9.60 22.97 -5.59
N SER A 230 -9.97 23.89 -6.48
CA SER A 230 -9.16 25.07 -6.78
C SER A 230 -9.30 26.07 -5.64
N VAL A 231 -8.23 26.25 -4.88
CA VAL A 231 -8.11 27.34 -3.92
C VAL A 231 -7.31 28.45 -4.62
N ASN A 232 -7.84 29.66 -4.63
CA ASN A 232 -7.11 30.81 -5.13
C ASN A 232 -5.80 30.95 -4.35
N GLU A 233 -4.67 30.98 -5.09
CA GLU A 233 -3.30 31.22 -4.61
C GLU A 233 -2.59 30.01 -3.95
N GLY A 234 -2.47 28.87 -4.67
CA GLY A 234 -1.58 27.76 -4.33
C GLY A 234 -1.62 26.65 -5.37
N PRO A 235 -0.63 25.72 -5.40
CA PRO A 235 -0.71 24.59 -6.30
C PRO A 235 -1.95 23.75 -5.96
N PRO A 236 -2.64 23.18 -6.96
CA PRO A 236 -3.86 22.41 -6.74
C PRO A 236 -3.58 21.21 -5.84
N GLN A 237 -4.38 21.07 -4.78
CA GLN A 237 -4.34 19.93 -3.88
C GLN A 237 -5.46 18.96 -4.27
N THR A 238 -5.10 17.73 -4.60
CA THR A 238 -6.05 16.69 -4.99
C THR A 238 -6.31 15.78 -3.82
N LEU A 239 -7.57 15.71 -3.37
CA LEU A 239 -8.03 14.74 -2.39
C LEU A 239 -8.61 13.54 -3.13
N VAL A 240 -8.02 12.35 -2.99
CA VAL A 240 -8.57 11.12 -3.55
C VAL A 240 -9.42 10.44 -2.47
N LEU A 241 -10.73 10.44 -2.67
CA LEU A 241 -11.66 9.65 -1.89
C LEU A 241 -11.93 8.36 -2.67
N VAL A 242 -11.55 7.22 -2.11
CA VAL A 242 -11.89 5.89 -2.63
C VAL A 242 -13.12 5.41 -1.87
N ALA A 243 -14.23 5.23 -2.57
CA ALA A 243 -15.47 4.67 -2.03
C ALA A 243 -15.71 3.26 -2.59
#